data_c484a3905d131a0f5641edebc5fe0baa
#
_entry.id   c484a3905d131a0f5641edebc5fe0baa
#
_cell.length_a   1.000
_cell.length_b   1.000
_cell.length_c   1.000
_cell.angle_alpha   90.00
_cell.angle_beta   90.00
_cell.angle_gamma   90.00
#
_symmetry.space_group_name_H-M   'P 1'
#
loop_
_entity.id
_entity.type
_entity.pdbx_description
1 polymer ?
#
loop_
_entity_poly.entity_id
_entity_poly.type
_entity_poly.pdbx_seq_one_letter_code
_entity_poly.pdbx_strand_id
1 'polypeptide(L)'
;MAIDPSKLKFLVVDDFSTMRRIVRNLLKELGYANADEAEDGAVALQRLKAGGIDFIVTDWNMPNMDGLALLQAVRADPALKHLPVLMITAEAKRENIIQAAQAGASGYIVKPFTAATLGEKLTKIFEKLGWNA
;
A
#
# COMPACT_ATOMS: atom_id res chain seq x y z
N MET A 1 -17.08 1.35 -13.36
CA MET A 1 -17.66 0.27 -12.56
C MET A 1 -17.42 0.53 -11.08
N ALA A 2 -18.47 0.47 -10.28
CA ALA A 2 -18.36 0.66 -8.85
C ALA A 2 -17.75 -0.59 -8.20
N ILE A 3 -16.76 -0.39 -7.32
CA ILE A 3 -16.15 -1.44 -6.53
C ILE A 3 -16.43 -1.11 -5.08
N ASP A 4 -16.89 -2.08 -4.31
CA ASP A 4 -17.08 -1.92 -2.87
C ASP A 4 -15.74 -2.05 -2.15
N PRO A 5 -15.16 -0.95 -1.63
CA PRO A 5 -13.84 -1.02 -1.00
C PRO A 5 -13.78 -1.95 0.21
N SER A 6 -14.91 -2.21 0.88
CA SER A 6 -14.95 -3.12 2.02
C SER A 6 -14.63 -4.56 1.63
N LYS A 7 -14.76 -4.90 0.35
CA LYS A 7 -14.46 -6.25 -0.17
C LYS A 7 -13.06 -6.39 -0.72
N LEU A 8 -12.30 -5.30 -0.77
CA LEU A 8 -10.93 -5.33 -1.29
C LEU A 8 -10.02 -6.11 -0.36
N LYS A 9 -9.09 -6.84 -0.96
CA LYS A 9 -8.03 -7.50 -0.21
C LYS A 9 -6.76 -6.65 -0.25
N PHE A 10 -6.31 -6.26 0.92
CA PHE A 10 -5.10 -5.46 1.11
C PHE A 10 -3.90 -6.35 1.38
N LEU A 11 -2.73 -5.94 0.93
CA LEU A 11 -1.47 -6.51 1.36
C LEU A 11 -0.71 -5.44 2.13
N VAL A 12 -0.42 -5.70 3.40
CA VAL A 12 0.33 -4.80 4.28
C VAL A 12 1.76 -5.29 4.35
N VAL A 13 2.71 -4.46 3.89
CA VAL A 13 4.13 -4.81 3.77
C VAL A 13 4.95 -3.93 4.71
N ASP A 14 5.60 -4.54 5.68
CA ASP A 14 6.47 -3.86 6.65
C ASP A 14 7.31 -4.94 7.31
N ASP A 15 8.60 -4.66 7.57
CA ASP A 15 9.48 -5.64 8.22
C ASP A 15 9.23 -5.75 9.73
N PHE A 16 8.44 -4.85 10.29
CA PHE A 16 8.14 -4.81 11.71
C PHE A 16 6.71 -5.34 11.96
N SER A 17 6.60 -6.51 12.61
CA SER A 17 5.32 -7.18 12.81
C SER A 17 4.30 -6.35 13.58
N THR A 18 4.77 -5.58 14.59
CA THR A 18 3.90 -4.69 15.36
C THR A 18 3.27 -3.63 14.46
N MET A 19 4.07 -3.07 13.54
CA MET A 19 3.55 -2.06 12.61
C MET A 19 2.54 -2.65 11.62
N ARG A 20 2.79 -3.86 11.13
CA ARG A 20 1.80 -4.55 10.27
C ARG A 20 0.46 -4.70 10.99
N ARG A 21 0.51 -5.10 12.26
CA ARG A 21 -0.71 -5.25 13.07
C ARG A 21 -1.42 -3.92 13.26
N ILE A 22 -0.68 -2.85 13.53
CA ILE A 22 -1.24 -1.50 13.69
C ILE A 22 -1.96 -1.07 12.42
N VAL A 23 -1.32 -1.22 11.26
CA VAL A 23 -1.91 -0.85 9.98
C VAL A 23 -3.16 -1.68 9.69
N ARG A 24 -3.11 -2.98 9.93
CA ARG A 24 -4.28 -3.85 9.74
C ARG A 24 -5.45 -3.44 10.63
N ASN A 25 -5.16 -3.08 11.88
CA ASN A 25 -6.20 -2.62 12.81
C ASN A 25 -6.81 -1.30 12.37
N LEU A 26 -6.00 -0.36 11.87
CA LEU A 26 -6.49 0.90 11.34
C LEU A 26 -7.36 0.69 10.10
N LEU A 27 -6.95 -0.20 9.21
CA LEU A 27 -7.76 -0.56 8.04
C LEU A 27 -9.10 -1.16 8.47
N LYS A 28 -9.08 -2.04 9.47
CA LYS A 28 -10.29 -2.66 10.00
C LYS A 28 -11.24 -1.61 10.58
N GLU A 29 -10.73 -0.64 11.32
CA GLU A 29 -11.53 0.47 11.85
C GLU A 29 -12.22 1.26 10.73
N LEU A 30 -11.57 1.35 9.57
CA LEU A 30 -12.10 2.06 8.41
C LEU A 30 -13.06 1.21 7.57
N GLY A 31 -13.28 -0.04 7.95
CA GLY A 31 -14.17 -0.94 7.23
C GLY A 31 -13.48 -1.89 6.26
N TYR A 32 -12.14 -1.95 6.29
CA TYR A 32 -11.35 -2.81 5.39
C TYR A 32 -10.71 -3.93 6.20
N ALA A 33 -11.48 -4.99 6.47
CA ALA A 33 -11.06 -6.07 7.35
C ALA A 33 -10.26 -7.18 6.66
N ASN A 34 -10.16 -7.16 5.34
CA ASN A 34 -9.54 -8.24 4.57
C ASN A 34 -8.12 -7.85 4.17
N ALA A 35 -7.13 -8.29 4.97
CA ALA A 35 -5.73 -7.94 4.74
C ALA A 35 -4.80 -9.09 5.03
N ASP A 36 -3.84 -9.32 4.12
CA ASP A 36 -2.70 -10.21 4.32
C ASP A 36 -1.47 -9.38 4.67
N GLU A 37 -0.39 -10.03 5.07
CA GLU A 37 0.85 -9.39 5.47
C GLU A 37 2.04 -9.96 4.72
N ALA A 38 3.08 -9.14 4.54
CA ALA A 38 4.38 -9.56 4.04
C ALA A 38 5.46 -8.80 4.80
N GLU A 39 6.59 -9.46 5.07
CA GLU A 39 7.67 -8.89 5.90
C GLU A 39 8.69 -8.06 5.12
N ASP A 40 8.71 -8.16 3.80
CA ASP A 40 9.55 -7.35 2.93
C ASP A 40 9.00 -7.34 1.50
N GLY A 41 9.67 -6.60 0.63
CA GLY A 41 9.23 -6.48 -0.76
C GLY A 41 9.34 -7.76 -1.56
N ALA A 42 10.33 -8.61 -1.26
CA ALA A 42 10.50 -9.88 -1.97
C ALA A 42 9.35 -10.85 -1.67
N VAL A 43 8.99 -10.98 -0.40
CA VAL A 43 7.85 -11.79 0.03
C VAL A 43 6.55 -11.22 -0.54
N ALA A 44 6.41 -9.89 -0.48
CA ALA A 44 5.25 -9.21 -1.04
C ALA A 44 5.09 -9.50 -2.53
N LEU A 45 6.16 -9.43 -3.31
CA LEU A 45 6.10 -9.67 -4.74
C LEU A 45 5.65 -11.09 -5.05
N GLN A 46 6.16 -12.08 -4.31
CA GLN A 46 5.71 -13.46 -4.44
C GLN A 46 4.22 -13.59 -4.15
N ARG A 47 3.76 -12.93 -3.09
CA ARG A 47 2.33 -12.97 -2.72
C ARG A 47 1.46 -12.33 -3.79
N LEU A 48 1.94 -11.23 -4.39
CA LEU A 48 1.20 -10.54 -5.46
C LEU A 48 1.09 -11.41 -6.71
N LYS A 49 2.14 -12.14 -7.06
CA LYS A 49 2.13 -13.02 -8.22
C LYS A 49 1.17 -14.21 -8.05
N ALA A 50 0.88 -14.58 -6.81
CA ALA A 50 -0.13 -15.61 -6.53
C ALA A 50 -1.55 -15.14 -6.79
N GLY A 51 -1.77 -13.83 -6.91
CA GLY A 51 -3.07 -13.24 -7.21
C GLY A 51 -3.95 -12.98 -5.99
N GLY A 52 -5.06 -12.29 -6.20
CA GLY A 52 -6.06 -12.06 -5.16
C GLY A 52 -5.85 -10.82 -4.32
N ILE A 53 -4.80 -10.04 -4.56
CA ILE A 53 -4.55 -8.77 -3.86
C ILE A 53 -5.07 -7.62 -4.73
N ASP A 54 -5.76 -6.68 -4.10
CA ASP A 54 -6.39 -5.53 -4.79
C ASP A 54 -5.71 -4.20 -4.47
N PHE A 55 -5.00 -4.10 -3.36
CA PHE A 55 -4.40 -2.85 -2.88
C PHE A 55 -3.17 -3.15 -2.04
N ILE A 56 -2.10 -2.40 -2.26
CA ILE A 56 -0.82 -2.58 -1.55
C ILE A 56 -0.56 -1.38 -0.65
N VAL A 57 -0.27 -1.65 0.64
CA VAL A 57 0.16 -0.64 1.62
C VAL A 57 1.55 -1.08 2.07
N THR A 58 2.59 -0.31 1.75
CA THR A 58 3.96 -0.74 2.03
C THR A 58 4.79 0.35 2.71
N ASP A 59 5.62 -0.06 3.66
CA ASP A 59 6.70 0.77 4.18
C ASP A 59 7.77 0.94 3.10
N TRP A 60 8.62 1.95 3.24
CA TRP A 60 9.73 2.18 2.33
C TRP A 60 10.97 1.36 2.74
N ASN A 61 11.40 1.52 4.00
CA ASN A 61 12.66 0.93 4.47
C ASN A 61 12.44 -0.49 4.97
N MET A 62 12.89 -1.46 4.19
CA MET A 62 12.78 -2.88 4.52
C MET A 62 14.02 -3.60 4.00
N PRO A 63 14.43 -4.72 4.63
CA PRO A 63 15.54 -5.52 4.12
C PRO A 63 15.14 -6.27 2.85
N ASN A 64 16.14 -6.82 2.15
CA ASN A 64 16.01 -7.63 0.94
C ASN A 64 15.47 -6.85 -0.25
N MET A 65 14.24 -6.36 -0.20
CA MET A 65 13.65 -5.50 -1.23
C MET A 65 12.84 -4.42 -0.51
N ASP A 66 13.21 -3.16 -0.68
CA ASP A 66 12.50 -2.04 -0.06
C ASP A 66 11.22 -1.68 -0.81
N GLY A 67 10.45 -0.73 -0.23
CA GLY A 67 9.16 -0.34 -0.80
C GLY A 67 9.26 0.31 -2.16
N LEU A 68 10.32 1.08 -2.42
CA LEU A 68 10.51 1.68 -3.74
C LEU A 68 10.79 0.62 -4.80
N ALA A 69 11.67 -0.34 -4.49
CA ALA A 69 11.95 -1.45 -5.40
C ALA A 69 10.72 -2.30 -5.66
N LEU A 70 9.91 -2.54 -4.62
CA LEU A 70 8.64 -3.24 -4.77
C LEU A 70 7.70 -2.47 -5.71
N LEU A 71 7.56 -1.17 -5.51
CA LEU A 71 6.73 -0.32 -6.36
C LEU A 71 7.18 -0.39 -7.81
N GLN A 72 8.48 -0.28 -8.05
CA GLN A 72 9.04 -0.36 -9.40
C GLN A 72 8.75 -1.72 -10.04
N ALA A 73 8.90 -2.81 -9.28
CA ALA A 73 8.60 -4.16 -9.76
C ALA A 73 7.12 -4.33 -10.11
N VAL A 74 6.23 -3.79 -9.30
CA VAL A 74 4.78 -3.84 -9.55
C VAL A 74 4.45 -3.08 -10.84
N ARG A 75 5.01 -1.89 -11.03
CA ARG A 75 4.72 -1.07 -12.23
C ARG A 75 5.34 -1.66 -13.50
N ALA A 76 6.41 -2.45 -13.37
CA ALA A 76 7.05 -3.10 -14.52
C ALA A 76 6.36 -4.41 -14.93
N ASP A 77 5.52 -4.97 -14.08
CA ASP A 77 4.85 -6.26 -14.35
C ASP A 77 3.47 -6.00 -14.96
N PRO A 78 3.22 -6.44 -16.21
CA PRO A 78 1.92 -6.22 -16.86
C PRO A 78 0.74 -6.78 -16.08
N ALA A 79 0.93 -7.82 -15.27
CA ALA A 79 -0.14 -8.42 -14.48
C ALA A 79 -0.42 -7.65 -13.19
N LEU A 80 0.53 -6.83 -12.71
CA LEU A 80 0.46 -6.15 -11.42
C LEU A 80 0.38 -4.63 -11.53
N LYS A 81 0.76 -4.05 -12.67
CA LYS A 81 0.95 -2.59 -12.80
C LYS A 81 -0.30 -1.77 -12.53
N HIS A 82 -1.48 -2.37 -12.55
CA HIS A 82 -2.74 -1.68 -12.26
C HIS A 82 -3.02 -1.55 -10.77
N LEU A 83 -2.29 -2.27 -9.92
CA LEU A 83 -2.56 -2.27 -8.48
C LEU A 83 -2.16 -0.94 -7.85
N PRO A 84 -3.04 -0.34 -7.04
CA PRO A 84 -2.67 0.86 -6.30
C PRO A 84 -1.67 0.52 -5.19
N VAL A 85 -0.71 1.43 -4.98
CA VAL A 85 0.33 1.29 -3.97
C VAL A 85 0.37 2.56 -3.12
N LEU A 86 0.07 2.42 -1.83
CA LEU A 86 0.21 3.50 -0.85
C LEU A 86 1.52 3.29 -0.09
N MET A 87 2.42 4.27 -0.17
CA MET A 87 3.69 4.24 0.55
C MET A 87 3.50 4.84 1.94
N ILE A 88 3.89 4.10 2.97
CA ILE A 88 3.91 4.58 4.36
C ILE A 88 5.35 4.60 4.82
N THR A 89 5.84 5.75 5.30
CA THR A 89 7.24 5.89 5.64
C THR A 89 7.46 6.93 6.73
N ALA A 90 8.59 6.79 7.45
CA ALA A 90 9.06 7.82 8.38
C ALA A 90 9.74 8.99 7.65
N GLU A 91 10.01 8.85 6.35
CA GLU A 91 10.74 9.85 5.56
C GLU A 91 9.80 10.91 4.99
N ALA A 92 9.94 12.16 5.49
CA ALA A 92 9.13 13.29 5.01
C ALA A 92 9.89 14.16 3.99
N LYS A 93 11.07 13.74 3.54
CA LYS A 93 11.89 14.52 2.62
C LYS A 93 11.21 14.65 1.26
N ARG A 94 11.24 15.88 0.74
CA ARG A 94 10.61 16.19 -0.55
C ARG A 94 11.11 15.31 -1.68
N GLU A 95 12.42 15.07 -1.76
CA GLU A 95 12.99 14.22 -2.81
C GLU A 95 12.49 12.79 -2.75
N ASN A 96 12.22 12.26 -1.57
CA ASN A 96 11.66 10.91 -1.42
C ASN A 96 10.22 10.86 -1.90
N ILE A 97 9.43 11.89 -1.57
CA ILE A 97 8.04 11.99 -2.02
C ILE A 97 7.99 12.09 -3.55
N ILE A 98 8.86 12.92 -4.14
CA ILE A 98 8.96 13.06 -5.60
C ILE A 98 9.38 11.74 -6.24
N GLN A 99 10.37 11.06 -5.68
CA GLN A 99 10.85 9.79 -6.19
C GLN A 99 9.74 8.73 -6.21
N ALA A 100 8.95 8.64 -5.12
CA ALA A 100 7.82 7.73 -5.05
C ALA A 100 6.77 8.05 -6.11
N ALA A 101 6.44 9.34 -6.28
CA ALA A 101 5.48 9.78 -7.28
C ALA A 101 5.95 9.45 -8.69
N GLN A 102 7.23 9.68 -9.00
CA GLN A 102 7.81 9.37 -10.30
C GLN A 102 7.81 7.86 -10.58
N ALA A 103 7.97 7.05 -9.54
CA ALA A 103 7.91 5.59 -9.66
C ALA A 103 6.49 5.06 -9.79
N GLY A 104 5.48 5.91 -9.63
CA GLY A 104 4.08 5.54 -9.82
C GLY A 104 3.33 5.19 -8.55
N ALA A 105 3.74 5.72 -7.39
CA ALA A 105 2.99 5.55 -6.15
C ALA A 105 1.61 6.18 -6.28
N SER A 106 0.60 5.50 -5.78
CA SER A 106 -0.78 6.00 -5.79
C SER A 106 -1.01 7.03 -4.69
N GLY A 107 -0.24 6.95 -3.61
CA GLY A 107 -0.27 7.89 -2.51
C GLY A 107 0.94 7.74 -1.60
N TYR A 108 1.08 8.68 -0.66
CA TYR A 108 2.22 8.74 0.25
C TYR A 108 1.73 9.26 1.60
N ILE A 109 2.13 8.60 2.66
CA ILE A 109 1.74 9.00 4.02
C ILE A 109 2.95 8.89 4.94
N VAL A 110 3.14 9.88 5.83
CA VAL A 110 4.30 9.95 6.73
C VAL A 110 3.89 9.50 8.13
N LYS A 111 4.70 8.63 8.74
CA LYS A 111 4.51 8.18 10.12
C LYS A 111 4.92 9.27 11.11
N PRO A 112 4.25 9.41 12.26
CA PRO A 112 3.02 8.70 12.64
C PRO A 112 1.78 9.30 11.97
N PHE A 113 0.75 8.48 11.82
CA PHE A 113 -0.51 8.92 11.22
C PHE A 113 -1.69 8.33 12.00
N THR A 114 -2.87 8.91 11.77
CA THR A 114 -4.12 8.47 12.41
C THR A 114 -4.99 7.68 11.40
N ALA A 115 -6.01 7.02 11.93
CA ALA A 115 -7.01 6.38 11.07
C ALA A 115 -7.67 7.39 10.13
N ALA A 116 -7.93 8.61 10.60
CA ALA A 116 -8.53 9.67 9.78
C ALA A 116 -7.63 10.03 8.59
N THR A 117 -6.32 10.20 8.82
CA THR A 117 -5.37 10.51 7.74
C THR A 117 -5.28 9.36 6.73
N LEU A 118 -5.20 8.12 7.24
CA LEU A 118 -5.16 6.95 6.38
C LEU A 118 -6.44 6.85 5.54
N GLY A 119 -7.60 7.05 6.16
CA GLY A 119 -8.89 7.04 5.48
C GLY A 119 -8.98 8.09 4.38
N GLU A 120 -8.49 9.31 4.62
CA GLU A 120 -8.47 10.37 3.61
C GLU A 120 -7.62 9.99 2.40
N LYS A 121 -6.43 9.41 2.65
CA LYS A 121 -5.55 8.97 1.57
C LYS A 121 -6.18 7.86 0.74
N LEU A 122 -6.78 6.89 1.41
CA LEU A 122 -7.46 5.79 0.73
C LEU A 122 -8.63 6.30 -0.13
N THR A 123 -9.45 7.19 0.43
CA THR A 123 -10.60 7.77 -0.28
C THR A 123 -10.15 8.50 -1.55
N LYS A 124 -9.09 9.30 -1.47
CA LYS A 124 -8.55 10.01 -2.63
C LYS A 124 -8.05 9.04 -3.71
N ILE A 125 -7.40 7.96 -3.31
CA ILE A 125 -6.92 6.95 -4.25
C ILE A 125 -8.12 6.25 -4.92
N PHE A 126 -9.13 5.87 -4.14
CA PHE A 126 -10.34 5.23 -4.68
C PHE A 126 -11.06 6.15 -5.66
N GLU A 127 -11.18 7.44 -5.36
CA GLU A 127 -11.80 8.42 -6.25
C GLU A 127 -11.06 8.50 -7.59
N LYS A 128 -9.73 8.56 -7.57
CA LYS A 128 -8.92 8.60 -8.79
C LYS A 128 -9.08 7.35 -9.65
N LEU A 129 -9.32 6.21 -9.00
CA LEU A 129 -9.48 4.93 -9.69
C LEU A 129 -10.93 4.70 -10.14
N GLY A 130 -11.85 5.57 -9.72
CA GLY A 130 -13.27 5.35 -9.96
C GLY A 130 -13.87 4.25 -9.09
N TRP A 131 -13.23 3.93 -7.98
CA TRP A 131 -13.69 2.93 -7.02
C TRP A 131 -14.51 3.62 -5.93
N ASN A 132 -15.79 3.64 -6.07
CA ASN A 132 -16.68 4.20 -5.06
C ASN A 132 -17.78 3.20 -4.74
N ALA A 133 -18.11 3.15 -3.47
CA ALA A 133 -19.17 2.30 -2.98
C ALA A 133 -20.54 2.88 -3.32
#